data_4b69a6a864c2d4c84284b2f9361206cd
#
_entry.id   4b69a6a864c2d4c84284b2f9361206cd
#
_cell.length_a   1.000
_cell.length_b   1.000
_cell.length_c   1.000
_cell.angle_alpha   90.00
_cell.angle_beta   90.00
_cell.angle_gamma   90.00
#
_symmetry.space_group_name_H-M   'P 1'
#
loop_
_entity.id
_entity.type
_entity.pdbx_description
1 polymer ?
#
loop_
_entity_poly.entity_id
_entity_poly.type
_entity_poly.pdbx_seq_one_letter_code
_entity_poly.pdbx_strand_id
1 'polypeptide(L)'
;MHSSKTLIGGLALAALSLHVQADDQALIERGKYLAAAADCVACHTVPGGEPFAGGVEFKLPFGSLYSPNITPDKQTGIGDWSDADFLSALHEGVGKDGKRYYPAFPYTSYTLMPDDEVQAIKAYLFSLQPVSNTVPENTLGFPYNQRWGMFFWNL
;
A
#
# COMPACT_ATOMS: atom_id res chain seq x y z
N MET A 1 55.42 7.65 23.59
CA MET A 1 54.63 6.56 22.95
C MET A 1 53.17 6.89 23.15
N HIS A 2 52.50 7.55 22.19
CA HIS A 2 51.07 7.91 22.25
C HIS A 2 50.30 7.04 21.28
N SER A 3 49.31 6.40 21.81
CA SER A 3 48.53 5.31 21.26
C SER A 3 47.60 5.74 20.12
N SER A 4 47.84 5.23 18.91
CA SER A 4 46.99 5.38 17.70
C SER A 4 45.92 4.28 17.64
N LYS A 5 45.03 4.17 18.62
CA LYS A 5 44.01 3.11 18.62
C LYS A 5 42.54 3.55 18.48
N THR A 6 42.26 4.84 18.27
CA THR A 6 40.88 5.37 18.33
C THR A 6 40.25 5.69 16.96
N LEU A 7 40.92 5.52 15.84
CA LEU A 7 40.41 5.93 14.52
C LEU A 7 39.73 4.81 13.71
N ILE A 8 39.89 3.54 14.08
CA ILE A 8 39.38 2.40 13.27
C ILE A 8 37.90 2.14 13.53
N GLY A 9 37.38 2.43 14.74
CA GLY A 9 35.99 2.17 15.10
C GLY A 9 34.96 3.08 14.41
N GLY A 10 35.33 4.32 14.12
CA GLY A 10 34.43 5.31 13.53
C GLY A 10 34.16 5.09 12.04
N LEU A 11 35.14 4.60 11.27
CA LEU A 11 34.94 4.33 9.84
C LEU A 11 34.06 3.11 9.57
N ALA A 12 34.12 2.07 10.40
CA ALA A 12 33.31 0.87 10.23
C ALA A 12 31.82 1.11 10.49
N LEU A 13 31.47 1.94 11.50
CA LEU A 13 30.09 2.31 11.77
C LEU A 13 29.48 3.20 10.68
N ALA A 14 30.27 4.14 10.12
CA ALA A 14 29.81 5.00 9.03
C ALA A 14 29.57 4.21 7.73
N ALA A 15 30.39 3.22 7.43
CA ALA A 15 30.20 2.35 6.27
C ALA A 15 28.94 1.46 6.37
N LEU A 16 28.62 0.93 7.56
CA LEU A 16 27.40 0.14 7.77
C LEU A 16 26.14 0.99 7.56
N SER A 17 26.12 2.22 8.08
CA SER A 17 24.96 3.13 7.92
C SER A 17 24.69 3.48 6.45
N LEU A 18 25.72 3.65 5.64
CA LEU A 18 25.59 3.95 4.21
C LEU A 18 25.01 2.76 3.41
N HIS A 19 25.35 1.52 3.78
CA HIS A 19 24.81 0.33 3.10
C HIS A 19 23.32 0.15 3.40
N VAL A 20 22.89 0.31 4.65
CA VAL A 20 21.47 0.20 5.04
C VAL A 20 20.63 1.25 4.30
N GLN A 21 21.08 2.50 4.21
CA GLN A 21 20.36 3.53 3.48
C GLN A 21 20.29 3.28 1.97
N ALA A 22 21.30 2.68 1.37
CA ALA A 22 21.31 2.34 -0.05
C ALA A 22 20.31 1.19 -0.34
N ASP A 23 20.21 0.19 0.55
CA ASP A 23 19.29 -0.93 0.42
C ASP A 23 17.83 -0.46 0.57
N ASP A 24 17.54 0.42 1.53
CA ASP A 24 16.21 1.01 1.70
C ASP A 24 15.79 1.83 0.47
N GLN A 25 16.70 2.64 -0.07
CA GLN A 25 16.41 3.43 -1.28
C GLN A 25 16.17 2.55 -2.50
N ALA A 26 16.94 1.47 -2.67
CA ALA A 26 16.76 0.53 -3.77
C ALA A 26 15.39 -0.19 -3.66
N LEU A 27 14.95 -0.54 -2.45
CA LEU A 27 13.66 -1.14 -2.18
C LEU A 27 12.51 -0.17 -2.55
N ILE A 28 12.62 1.11 -2.16
CA ILE A 28 11.64 2.15 -2.49
C ILE A 28 11.54 2.36 -4.01
N GLU A 29 12.66 2.46 -4.72
CA GLU A 29 12.65 2.61 -6.18
C GLU A 29 12.06 1.37 -6.89
N ARG A 30 12.35 0.16 -6.39
CA ARG A 30 11.70 -1.06 -6.88
C ARG A 30 10.20 -1.01 -6.65
N GLY A 31 9.75 -0.61 -5.46
CA GLY A 31 8.35 -0.46 -5.12
C GLY A 31 7.63 0.58 -5.97
N LYS A 32 8.27 1.70 -6.26
CA LYS A 32 7.77 2.74 -7.16
C LYS A 32 7.50 2.19 -8.57
N TYR A 33 8.46 1.44 -9.12
CA TYR A 33 8.29 0.79 -10.41
C TYR A 33 7.12 -0.20 -10.40
N LEU A 34 7.05 -1.05 -9.37
CA LEU A 34 5.99 -2.05 -9.24
C LEU A 34 4.61 -1.43 -9.02
N ALA A 35 4.49 -0.38 -8.21
CA ALA A 35 3.24 0.35 -8.02
C ALA A 35 2.75 1.01 -9.32
N ALA A 36 3.67 1.48 -10.17
CA ALA A 36 3.33 1.98 -11.49
C ALA A 36 2.92 0.85 -12.44
N ALA A 37 3.63 -0.28 -12.44
CA ALA A 37 3.29 -1.45 -13.27
C ALA A 37 1.95 -2.08 -12.89
N ALA A 38 1.60 -2.06 -11.58
CA ALA A 38 0.33 -2.52 -11.05
C ALA A 38 -0.81 -1.47 -11.16
N ASP A 39 -0.52 -0.31 -11.76
CA ASP A 39 -1.47 0.79 -12.01
C ASP A 39 -2.20 1.31 -10.75
N CYS A 40 -1.52 1.26 -9.59
CA CYS A 40 -2.11 1.69 -8.33
C CYS A 40 -2.60 3.14 -8.36
N VAL A 41 -1.85 4.03 -9.05
CA VAL A 41 -2.14 5.46 -9.12
C VAL A 41 -3.45 5.76 -9.83
N ALA A 42 -3.79 5.01 -10.89
CA ALA A 42 -5.00 5.25 -11.69
C ALA A 42 -6.29 5.03 -10.88
N CYS A 43 -6.27 4.02 -10.01
CA CYS A 43 -7.43 3.74 -9.14
C CYS A 43 -7.43 4.55 -7.84
N HIS A 44 -6.27 5.00 -7.37
CA HIS A 44 -6.15 5.66 -6.06
C HIS A 44 -5.84 7.16 -6.13
N THR A 45 -6.05 7.80 -7.30
CA THR A 45 -5.84 9.25 -7.46
C THR A 45 -6.97 9.85 -8.28
N VAL A 46 -7.75 10.75 -7.69
CA VAL A 46 -8.75 11.52 -8.46
C VAL A 46 -8.06 12.53 -9.37
N PRO A 47 -8.61 12.86 -10.55
CA PRO A 47 -8.04 13.87 -11.44
C PRO A 47 -7.79 15.19 -10.71
N GLY A 48 -6.53 15.64 -10.71
CA GLY A 48 -6.11 16.87 -10.02
C GLY A 48 -6.00 16.78 -8.50
N GLY A 49 -6.21 15.59 -7.90
CA GLY A 49 -6.03 15.35 -6.48
C GLY A 49 -4.63 14.88 -6.10
N GLU A 50 -4.42 14.69 -4.81
CA GLU A 50 -3.15 14.20 -4.27
C GLU A 50 -2.94 12.71 -4.64
N PRO A 51 -1.74 12.33 -5.11
CA PRO A 51 -1.45 10.96 -5.48
C PRO A 51 -1.72 9.96 -4.36
N PHE A 52 -2.37 8.85 -4.70
CA PHE A 52 -2.72 7.75 -3.80
C PHE A 52 -3.68 8.10 -2.65
N ALA A 53 -4.25 9.31 -2.63
CA ALA A 53 -5.19 9.72 -1.59
C ALA A 53 -6.60 9.11 -1.75
N GLY A 54 -6.85 8.32 -2.79
CA GLY A 54 -8.14 7.66 -3.03
C GLY A 54 -9.25 8.60 -3.51
N GLY A 55 -10.49 8.13 -3.38
CA GLY A 55 -11.69 8.91 -3.73
C GLY A 55 -12.16 8.75 -5.17
N VAL A 56 -11.51 7.92 -5.98
CA VAL A 56 -11.99 7.61 -7.34
C VAL A 56 -13.31 6.85 -7.26
N GLU A 57 -14.33 7.37 -7.94
CA GLU A 57 -15.65 6.76 -7.98
C GLU A 57 -15.76 5.73 -9.10
N PHE A 58 -16.13 4.50 -8.73
CA PHE A 58 -16.49 3.43 -9.65
C PHE A 58 -18.01 3.31 -9.70
N LYS A 59 -18.64 3.88 -10.71
CA LYS A 59 -20.10 3.86 -10.91
C LYS A 59 -20.54 2.49 -11.44
N LEU A 60 -21.47 1.87 -10.73
CA LEU A 60 -22.09 0.60 -11.07
C LEU A 60 -23.60 0.78 -11.21
N PRO A 61 -24.33 -0.10 -11.92
CA PRO A 61 -25.78 0.00 -12.06
C PRO A 61 -26.54 -0.04 -10.73
N PHE A 62 -25.91 -0.50 -9.66
CA PHE A 62 -26.50 -0.70 -8.33
C PHE A 62 -25.83 0.17 -7.24
N GLY A 63 -25.12 1.21 -7.62
CA GLY A 63 -24.47 2.17 -6.71
C GLY A 63 -23.01 2.43 -7.05
N SER A 64 -22.30 3.10 -6.16
CA SER A 64 -20.90 3.48 -6.38
C SER A 64 -19.99 2.86 -5.32
N LEU A 65 -18.78 2.50 -5.75
CA LEU A 65 -17.64 2.18 -4.90
C LEU A 65 -16.64 3.34 -4.99
N TYR A 66 -15.91 3.58 -3.91
CA TYR A 66 -14.84 4.57 -3.88
C TYR A 66 -13.53 3.91 -3.48
N SER A 67 -12.45 4.27 -4.18
CA SER A 67 -11.11 3.78 -3.83
C SER A 67 -10.67 4.36 -2.50
N PRO A 68 -10.04 3.55 -1.62
CA PRO A 68 -9.52 4.04 -0.36
C PRO A 68 -8.26 4.89 -0.55
N ASN A 69 -7.96 5.72 0.46
CA ASN A 69 -6.67 6.36 0.63
C ASN A 69 -5.63 5.29 0.98
N ILE A 70 -4.56 5.20 0.18
CA ILE A 70 -3.43 4.27 0.39
C ILE A 70 -2.12 5.01 0.69
N THR A 71 -2.20 6.30 1.07
CA THR A 71 -1.04 7.02 1.63
C THR A 71 -0.75 6.56 3.06
N PRO A 72 0.44 6.85 3.62
CA PRO A 72 0.79 6.46 4.98
C PRO A 72 0.12 7.33 6.07
N ASP A 73 -1.04 7.92 5.78
CA ASP A 73 -1.85 8.58 6.80
C ASP A 73 -2.45 7.54 7.75
N LYS A 74 -2.29 7.76 9.07
CA LYS A 74 -2.72 6.78 10.07
C LYS A 74 -4.22 6.77 10.34
N GLN A 75 -4.94 7.84 9.99
CA GLN A 75 -6.36 7.97 10.28
C GLN A 75 -7.23 7.59 9.10
N THR A 76 -6.84 8.01 7.90
CA THR A 76 -7.65 7.85 6.69
C THR A 76 -7.01 6.95 5.64
N GLY A 77 -5.72 6.60 5.81
CA GLY A 77 -4.93 5.78 4.89
C GLY A 77 -4.49 4.45 5.51
N ILE A 78 -3.33 3.97 5.07
CA ILE A 78 -2.78 2.67 5.48
C ILE A 78 -1.59 2.81 6.45
N GLY A 79 -1.37 3.98 7.07
CA GLY A 79 -0.16 4.28 7.84
C GLY A 79 0.04 3.46 9.12
N ASP A 80 -0.97 2.72 9.58
CA ASP A 80 -0.91 1.80 10.71
C ASP A 80 -1.01 0.31 10.30
N TRP A 81 -0.89 0.01 8.99
CA TRP A 81 -0.93 -1.36 8.48
C TRP A 81 0.41 -2.08 8.68
N SER A 82 0.34 -3.29 9.20
CA SER A 82 1.49 -4.20 9.24
C SER A 82 1.81 -4.74 7.83
N ASP A 83 2.96 -5.42 7.70
CA ASP A 83 3.31 -6.11 6.47
C ASP A 83 2.31 -7.23 6.14
N ALA A 84 1.85 -7.94 7.16
CA ALA A 84 0.85 -8.99 7.00
C ALA A 84 -0.51 -8.45 6.53
N ASP A 85 -0.95 -7.28 7.03
CA ASP A 85 -2.20 -6.65 6.56
C ASP A 85 -2.10 -6.29 5.07
N PHE A 86 -0.95 -5.75 4.65
CA PHE A 86 -0.74 -5.34 3.27
C PHE A 86 -0.64 -6.54 2.32
N LEU A 87 0.06 -7.61 2.73
CA LEU A 87 0.11 -8.89 2.00
C LEU A 87 -1.29 -9.50 1.84
N SER A 88 -2.06 -9.61 2.94
CA SER A 88 -3.43 -10.14 2.90
C SER A 88 -4.34 -9.32 1.98
N ALA A 89 -4.17 -8.01 1.94
CA ALA A 89 -4.94 -7.15 1.04
C ALA A 89 -4.68 -7.46 -0.43
N LEU A 90 -3.41 -7.63 -0.84
CA LEU A 90 -3.03 -7.87 -2.22
C LEU A 90 -3.20 -9.33 -2.65
N HIS A 91 -2.88 -10.30 -1.78
CA HIS A 91 -2.94 -11.71 -2.13
C HIS A 91 -4.32 -12.33 -1.97
N GLU A 92 -5.07 -11.91 -0.93
CA GLU A 92 -6.32 -12.55 -0.54
C GLU A 92 -7.55 -11.64 -0.70
N GLY A 93 -7.34 -10.35 -1.00
CA GLY A 93 -8.40 -9.35 -1.08
C GLY A 93 -9.07 -9.10 0.28
N VAL A 94 -8.31 -9.21 1.39
CA VAL A 94 -8.80 -9.04 2.76
C VAL A 94 -8.11 -7.84 3.40
N GLY A 95 -8.89 -6.85 3.82
CA GLY A 95 -8.39 -5.67 4.51
C GLY A 95 -7.99 -5.93 5.96
N LYS A 96 -7.28 -5.00 6.57
CA LYS A 96 -6.84 -5.05 7.98
C LYS A 96 -7.98 -5.32 8.97
N ASP A 97 -9.19 -4.88 8.65
CA ASP A 97 -10.41 -5.10 9.45
C ASP A 97 -11.06 -6.48 9.21
N GLY A 98 -10.41 -7.37 8.45
CA GLY A 98 -10.90 -8.69 8.08
C GLY A 98 -12.01 -8.67 7.01
N LYS A 99 -12.37 -7.50 6.48
CA LYS A 99 -13.38 -7.39 5.43
C LYS A 99 -12.82 -7.74 4.07
N ARG A 100 -13.52 -8.59 3.33
CA ARG A 100 -13.19 -8.90 1.94
C ARG A 100 -13.54 -7.73 1.04
N TYR A 101 -12.65 -7.45 0.08
CA TYR A 101 -12.87 -6.39 -0.90
C TYR A 101 -13.89 -6.79 -1.97
N TYR A 102 -14.50 -5.78 -2.57
CA TYR A 102 -15.30 -5.96 -3.77
C TYR A 102 -14.39 -6.24 -4.98
N PRO A 103 -14.89 -6.93 -6.02
CA PRO A 103 -14.11 -7.28 -7.22
C PRO A 103 -13.59 -6.07 -8.02
N ALA A 104 -14.00 -4.86 -7.67
CA ALA A 104 -13.40 -3.63 -8.21
C ALA A 104 -11.91 -3.51 -7.87
N PHE A 105 -11.47 -4.13 -6.78
CA PHE A 105 -10.05 -4.31 -6.49
C PHE A 105 -9.59 -5.66 -7.07
N PRO A 106 -8.73 -5.65 -8.13
CA PRO A 106 -8.36 -6.88 -8.84
C PRO A 106 -7.24 -7.64 -8.11
N TYR A 107 -7.42 -7.97 -6.83
CA TYR A 107 -6.42 -8.66 -6.00
C TYR A 107 -5.95 -9.98 -6.64
N THR A 108 -6.80 -10.66 -7.40
CA THR A 108 -6.45 -11.88 -8.13
C THR A 108 -5.31 -11.70 -9.13
N SER A 109 -5.08 -10.46 -9.59
CA SER A 109 -3.93 -10.11 -10.43
C SER A 109 -2.62 -10.02 -9.63
N TYR A 110 -2.70 -9.90 -8.32
CA TYR A 110 -1.55 -9.75 -7.42
C TYR A 110 -1.28 -11.00 -6.57
N THR A 111 -2.19 -11.99 -6.55
CA THR A 111 -2.09 -13.21 -5.73
C THR A 111 -0.77 -13.98 -5.91
N LEU A 112 -0.18 -13.94 -7.11
CA LEU A 112 1.09 -14.63 -7.42
C LEU A 112 2.31 -13.71 -7.39
N MET A 113 2.14 -12.44 -7.00
CA MET A 113 3.28 -11.52 -6.83
C MET A 113 4.13 -11.99 -5.65
N PRO A 114 5.45 -12.09 -5.78
CA PRO A 114 6.32 -12.45 -4.66
C PRO A 114 6.17 -11.50 -3.46
N ASP A 115 6.25 -12.03 -2.24
CA ASP A 115 6.07 -11.27 -1.00
C ASP A 115 7.02 -10.07 -0.91
N ASP A 116 8.27 -10.23 -1.35
CA ASP A 116 9.28 -9.17 -1.38
C ASP A 116 8.91 -8.04 -2.36
N GLU A 117 8.26 -8.35 -3.47
CA GLU A 117 7.73 -7.33 -4.40
C GLU A 117 6.53 -6.58 -3.80
N VAL A 118 5.64 -7.28 -3.11
CA VAL A 118 4.53 -6.65 -2.37
C VAL A 118 5.08 -5.73 -1.27
N GLN A 119 6.11 -6.19 -0.54
CA GLN A 119 6.77 -5.37 0.49
C GLN A 119 7.49 -4.16 -0.11
N ALA A 120 8.08 -4.29 -1.30
CA ALA A 120 8.66 -3.15 -2.00
C ALA A 120 7.60 -2.09 -2.34
N ILE A 121 6.41 -2.50 -2.83
CA ILE A 121 5.30 -1.57 -3.07
C ILE A 121 4.90 -0.85 -1.77
N LYS A 122 4.77 -1.61 -0.67
CA LYS A 122 4.48 -1.01 0.65
C LYS A 122 5.55 0.01 1.05
N ALA A 123 6.83 -0.35 0.94
CA ALA A 123 7.94 0.55 1.27
C ALA A 123 7.86 1.86 0.48
N TYR A 124 7.54 1.79 -0.81
CA TYR A 124 7.31 2.98 -1.64
C TYR A 124 6.13 3.81 -1.13
N LEU A 125 4.96 3.21 -0.91
CA LEU A 125 3.78 3.93 -0.43
C LEU A 125 4.04 4.58 0.94
N PHE A 126 4.79 3.91 1.82
CA PHE A 126 5.16 4.43 3.14
C PHE A 126 6.26 5.49 3.10
N SER A 127 6.97 5.63 1.98
CA SER A 127 7.92 6.73 1.76
C SER A 127 7.25 8.03 1.30
N LEU A 128 5.97 7.97 0.91
CA LEU A 128 5.21 9.15 0.48
C LEU A 128 4.81 10.03 1.67
N GLN A 129 4.45 11.28 1.37
CA GLN A 129 3.87 12.16 2.38
C GLN A 129 2.46 11.64 2.75
N PRO A 130 2.12 11.56 4.05
CA PRO A 130 0.78 11.20 4.46
C PRO A 130 -0.21 12.29 4.04
N VAL A 131 -1.32 11.89 3.43
CA VAL A 131 -2.41 12.79 3.02
C VAL A 131 -3.65 12.41 3.81
N SER A 132 -4.17 13.32 4.61
CA SER A 132 -5.44 13.12 5.30
C SER A 132 -6.59 13.35 4.33
N ASN A 133 -7.21 12.27 3.88
CA ASN A 133 -8.37 12.31 2.98
C ASN A 133 -9.42 11.28 3.37
N THR A 134 -10.55 11.74 3.88
CA THR A 134 -11.72 10.89 4.16
C THR A 134 -12.50 10.71 2.86
N VAL A 135 -12.40 9.52 2.27
CA VAL A 135 -13.13 9.18 1.05
C VAL A 135 -14.61 8.94 1.34
N PRO A 136 -15.52 9.17 0.36
CA PRO A 136 -16.94 8.87 0.53
C PRO A 136 -17.20 7.40 0.83
N GLU A 137 -18.29 7.11 1.54
CA GLU A 137 -18.75 5.74 1.76
C GLU A 137 -19.34 5.15 0.47
N ASN A 138 -19.21 3.82 0.32
CA ASN A 138 -19.81 3.10 -0.78
C ASN A 138 -21.36 3.17 -0.70
N THR A 139 -22.02 3.41 -1.83
CA THR A 139 -23.48 3.62 -1.91
C THR A 139 -24.22 2.44 -2.55
N LEU A 140 -23.68 1.22 -2.43
CA LEU A 140 -24.30 0.03 -3.03
C LEU A 140 -25.66 -0.27 -2.44
N GLY A 141 -26.66 -0.50 -3.30
CA GLY A 141 -27.99 -0.96 -2.90
C GLY A 141 -28.02 -2.45 -2.53
N PHE A 142 -29.11 -2.88 -1.88
CA PHE A 142 -29.36 -4.30 -1.60
C PHE A 142 -29.56 -5.09 -2.93
N PRO A 143 -29.01 -6.31 -3.05
CA PRO A 143 -28.25 -7.08 -2.06
C PRO A 143 -26.72 -6.83 -2.08
N TYR A 144 -26.20 -5.97 -2.95
CA TYR A 144 -24.77 -5.77 -3.21
C TYR A 144 -24.02 -5.10 -2.05
N ASN A 145 -24.73 -4.43 -1.14
CA ASN A 145 -24.17 -3.89 0.09
C ASN A 145 -23.92 -4.95 1.18
N GLN A 146 -24.30 -6.23 0.92
CA GLN A 146 -24.12 -7.32 1.88
C GLN A 146 -22.73 -7.93 1.74
N ARG A 147 -21.75 -7.46 2.53
CA ARG A 147 -20.34 -7.89 2.43
C ARG A 147 -20.12 -9.38 2.69
N TRP A 148 -21.00 -10.07 3.43
CA TRP A 148 -20.90 -11.51 3.59
C TRP A 148 -20.99 -12.27 2.26
N GLY A 149 -21.65 -11.69 1.25
CA GLY A 149 -21.70 -12.25 -0.09
C GLY A 149 -20.32 -12.34 -0.76
N MET A 150 -19.37 -11.49 -0.37
CA MET A 150 -18.00 -11.52 -0.90
C MET A 150 -17.23 -12.78 -0.50
N PHE A 151 -17.63 -13.44 0.57
CA PHE A 151 -17.06 -14.74 0.93
C PHE A 151 -17.26 -15.78 -0.18
N PHE A 152 -18.47 -15.84 -0.74
CA PHE A 152 -18.79 -16.77 -1.84
C PHE A 152 -18.22 -16.32 -3.18
N TRP A 153 -18.04 -15.04 -3.37
CA TRP A 153 -17.41 -14.49 -4.58
C TRP A 153 -15.92 -14.83 -4.67
N ASN A 154 -15.24 -14.91 -3.52
CA ASN A 154 -13.80 -15.13 -3.41
C ASN A 154 -13.45 -16.64 -3.25
N LEU A 155 -14.39 -17.56 -3.42
CA LEU A 155 -14.15 -19.01 -3.50
C LEU A 155 -13.82 -19.43 -4.93
#